data_8cedb95f0eba2d1f72ab22299fa0781f
#
_entry.id   8cedb95f0eba2d1f72ab22299fa0781f
#
_cell.length_a   1.000
_cell.length_b   1.000
_cell.length_c   1.000
_cell.angle_alpha   90.00
_cell.angle_beta   90.00
_cell.angle_gamma   90.00
#
_symmetry.space_group_name_H-M   'P 1'
#
loop_
_entity.id
_entity.type
_entity.pdbx_description
1 polymer ?
#
loop_
_entity_poly.entity_id
_entity_poly.type
_entity_poly.pdbx_seq_one_letter_code
_entity_poly.pdbx_strand_id
1 'polypeptide(L)'
;MNKRTLLGILVLLGLLLCPAAMQAQQEEPDQIALANDEFENSFYEALKQKGIENYDKAVTALQKCIRLKPESAAAYNELGKNYLSLKNYPEAERAFKKATELDPQNRWYWQGLYDVYYAMQDWNRAIPIVQKLTEWRKEYYQEDLVSLYMYTNQFDKAIALMNELDEKVGKSDKREMYRLQIMGEEQYRKPRKEELEEAIRNNPKEESNYLNLIYLYSESNQEEKAEEVAKKLEKAIPGSDWAQVSLFKFHLNNNEGDKAVQSLFRVLESKKIDGKIKHRAFNEFLIFVNNNPKYNNDLDKAVTYLEDDKNVNVPKEVGKFFFNKKDYKRAADYFTKSLAANNDDIEAVELLLYTYENNAQNELLLKKAADYIDLFPTHARLYYFAGVGANATGQFKKAKDFLESGADFVVEDPELEAGFNTQLAKTYEGLGDTKKSNDYKTRAEKVLKQKRTR
;
A
#
# COMPACT_ATOMS: atom_id res chain seq x y z
N MET A 1 79.84 22.16 -46.05
CA MET A 1 79.01 22.83 -45.08
C MET A 1 78.66 21.81 -44.03
N ASN A 2 79.03 22.06 -42.78
CA ASN A 2 79.06 21.07 -41.73
C ASN A 2 77.60 20.83 -41.19
N LYS A 3 77.24 19.58 -40.96
CA LYS A 3 75.88 19.20 -40.40
C LYS A 3 75.43 20.00 -39.18
N ARG A 4 76.36 20.57 -38.44
CA ARG A 4 76.07 21.42 -37.27
C ARG A 4 75.53 22.83 -37.62
N THR A 5 75.94 23.41 -38.78
CA THR A 5 75.44 24.69 -39.25
C THR A 5 74.05 24.59 -39.88
N LEU A 6 73.70 23.40 -40.46
CA LEU A 6 72.38 23.19 -41.01
C LEU A 6 71.32 23.01 -39.87
N LEU A 7 71.73 22.38 -38.75
CA LEU A 7 70.85 22.18 -37.59
C LEU A 7 70.55 23.52 -36.85
N GLY A 8 71.54 24.40 -36.82
CA GLY A 8 71.36 25.73 -36.21
C GLY A 8 70.42 26.67 -37.00
N ILE A 9 70.43 26.53 -38.34
CA ILE A 9 69.56 27.34 -39.22
C ILE A 9 68.12 26.81 -39.15
N LEU A 10 67.92 25.48 -39.01
CA LEU A 10 66.60 24.84 -38.84
C LEU A 10 65.96 25.18 -37.47
N VAL A 11 66.74 25.29 -36.39
CA VAL A 11 66.26 25.68 -35.09
C VAL A 11 65.92 27.17 -35.03
N LEU A 12 66.69 28.04 -35.72
CA LEU A 12 66.37 29.46 -35.82
C LEU A 12 65.15 29.76 -36.70
N LEU A 13 64.91 28.98 -37.79
CA LEU A 13 63.67 29.06 -38.59
C LEU A 13 62.44 28.53 -37.85
N GLY A 14 62.60 27.52 -36.98
CA GLY A 14 61.52 27.02 -36.14
C GLY A 14 61.06 27.96 -35.06
N LEU A 15 62.00 28.82 -34.52
CA LEU A 15 61.68 29.81 -33.51
C LEU A 15 61.03 31.08 -34.07
N LEU A 16 61.20 31.36 -35.38
CA LEU A 16 60.55 32.51 -36.03
C LEU A 16 59.16 32.27 -36.54
N LEU A 17 58.72 31.01 -36.59
CA LEU A 17 57.34 30.61 -36.98
C LEU A 17 56.38 30.44 -35.76
N CYS A 18 56.90 30.43 -34.56
CA CYS A 18 56.09 30.23 -33.34
C CYS A 18 55.20 31.41 -32.91
N PRO A 19 55.53 32.68 -33.13
CA PRO A 19 54.65 33.77 -32.71
C PRO A 19 53.41 33.98 -33.59
N ALA A 20 53.43 33.52 -34.86
CA ALA A 20 52.26 33.67 -35.73
C ALA A 20 51.19 32.56 -35.47
N ALA A 21 51.60 31.38 -34.97
CA ALA A 21 50.67 30.31 -34.58
C ALA A 21 50.04 30.61 -33.20
N MET A 22 50.69 31.39 -32.31
CA MET A 22 50.15 31.77 -31.05
C MET A 22 49.13 32.96 -31.14
N GLN A 23 49.23 33.77 -32.17
CA GLN A 23 48.21 34.82 -32.39
C GLN A 23 46.96 34.32 -33.10
N ALA A 24 47.05 33.20 -33.84
CA ALA A 24 45.89 32.59 -34.47
C ALA A 24 45.02 31.76 -33.49
N GLN A 25 45.50 31.52 -32.24
CA GLN A 25 44.75 30.85 -31.18
C GLN A 25 44.11 31.80 -30.14
N GLN A 26 44.22 33.08 -30.37
CA GLN A 26 43.67 34.11 -29.48
C GLN A 26 42.48 34.90 -30.08
N GLU A 27 41.89 34.43 -31.15
CA GLU A 27 40.52 34.81 -31.45
C GLU A 27 39.63 33.90 -30.61
N GLU A 28 39.32 34.39 -29.42
CA GLU A 28 38.51 33.66 -28.41
C GLU A 28 37.14 33.30 -28.96
N PRO A 29 36.64 32.07 -28.63
CA PRO A 29 35.25 31.68 -28.85
C PRO A 29 34.25 32.64 -28.18
N ASP A 30 34.68 33.47 -27.25
CA ASP A 30 33.88 34.47 -26.53
C ASP A 30 33.33 35.59 -27.43
N GLN A 31 33.97 35.92 -28.54
CA GLN A 31 33.42 36.92 -29.48
C GLN A 31 32.25 36.38 -30.34
N ILE A 32 32.20 35.06 -30.55
CA ILE A 32 31.04 34.42 -31.22
C ILE A 32 29.90 34.23 -30.24
N ALA A 33 30.17 33.99 -28.97
CA ALA A 33 29.18 33.86 -27.90
C ALA A 33 28.57 35.23 -27.49
N LEU A 34 29.26 36.32 -27.74
CA LEU A 34 28.85 37.70 -27.44
C LEU A 34 28.20 38.40 -28.63
N ALA A 35 28.00 37.75 -29.76
CA ALA A 35 27.11 38.26 -30.77
C ALA A 35 25.75 38.52 -30.12
N ASN A 36 25.36 39.78 -30.00
CA ASN A 36 24.17 40.31 -29.33
C ASN A 36 22.88 39.81 -29.97
N ASP A 37 22.64 38.46 -29.94
CA ASP A 37 21.32 37.96 -30.29
C ASP A 37 20.40 38.10 -29.06
N GLU A 38 19.62 39.16 -29.08
CA GLU A 38 18.65 39.47 -28.04
C GLU A 38 17.65 38.32 -27.79
N PHE A 39 17.42 37.47 -28.79
CA PHE A 39 16.64 36.26 -28.67
C PHE A 39 17.36 35.25 -27.77
N GLU A 40 18.65 34.95 -28.03
CA GLU A 40 19.41 33.98 -27.26
C GLU A 40 19.53 34.37 -25.81
N ASN A 41 19.87 35.62 -25.52
CA ASN A 41 19.94 36.15 -24.17
C ASN A 41 18.62 36.03 -23.43
N SER A 42 17.49 36.32 -24.10
CA SER A 42 16.16 36.22 -23.51
C SER A 42 15.77 34.76 -23.30
N PHE A 43 16.17 33.86 -24.19
CA PHE A 43 15.89 32.43 -24.09
C PHE A 43 16.69 31.78 -22.93
N TYR A 44 17.98 32.09 -22.80
CA TYR A 44 18.81 31.63 -21.67
C TYR A 44 18.31 32.18 -20.33
N GLU A 45 17.90 33.46 -20.30
CA GLU A 45 17.29 34.02 -19.09
C GLU A 45 16.01 33.26 -18.70
N ALA A 46 15.17 32.91 -19.67
CA ALA A 46 13.98 32.11 -19.42
C ALA A 46 14.30 30.73 -18.83
N LEU A 47 15.30 30.03 -19.39
CA LEU A 47 15.74 28.73 -18.87
C LEU A 47 16.32 28.85 -17.45
N LYS A 48 17.09 29.91 -17.17
CA LYS A 48 17.62 30.21 -15.84
C LYS A 48 16.50 30.47 -14.84
N GLN A 49 15.53 31.32 -15.20
CA GLN A 49 14.38 31.62 -14.34
C GLN A 49 13.52 30.37 -14.08
N LYS A 50 13.30 29.52 -15.09
CA LYS A 50 12.67 28.21 -14.94
C LYS A 50 13.46 27.31 -13.99
N GLY A 51 14.80 27.25 -14.10
CA GLY A 51 15.67 26.44 -13.26
C GLY A 51 15.62 26.78 -11.78
N ILE A 52 15.26 28.04 -11.45
CA ILE A 52 15.01 28.50 -10.08
C ILE A 52 13.52 28.64 -9.76
N GLU A 53 12.67 27.96 -10.54
CA GLU A 53 11.19 27.90 -10.39
C GLU A 53 10.48 29.27 -10.45
N ASN A 54 11.12 30.30 -11.00
CA ASN A 54 10.51 31.60 -11.21
C ASN A 54 9.79 31.66 -12.56
N TYR A 55 8.70 30.87 -12.66
CA TYR A 55 8.00 30.62 -13.90
C TYR A 55 7.39 31.88 -14.54
N ASP A 56 6.92 32.85 -13.76
CA ASP A 56 6.37 34.12 -14.27
C ASP A 56 7.41 34.93 -15.03
N LYS A 57 8.64 35.02 -14.49
CA LYS A 57 9.72 35.70 -15.19
C LYS A 57 10.19 34.91 -16.41
N ALA A 58 10.21 33.59 -16.33
CA ALA A 58 10.50 32.74 -17.49
C ALA A 58 9.48 32.98 -18.62
N VAL A 59 8.17 33.03 -18.30
CA VAL A 59 7.12 33.39 -19.25
C VAL A 59 7.34 34.73 -19.90
N THR A 60 7.68 35.76 -19.10
CA THR A 60 7.95 37.11 -19.61
C THR A 60 9.13 37.12 -20.61
N ALA A 61 10.21 36.42 -20.29
CA ALA A 61 11.39 36.32 -21.17
C ALA A 61 11.03 35.53 -22.45
N LEU A 62 10.25 34.43 -22.37
CA LEU A 62 9.83 33.66 -23.54
C LEU A 62 8.86 34.43 -24.43
N GLN A 63 7.96 35.24 -23.87
CA GLN A 63 7.14 36.15 -24.67
C GLN A 63 7.97 37.17 -25.45
N LYS A 64 9.10 37.63 -24.88
CA LYS A 64 10.06 38.46 -25.61
C LYS A 64 10.73 37.67 -26.75
N CYS A 65 11.15 36.42 -26.49
CA CYS A 65 11.69 35.54 -27.52
C CYS A 65 10.72 35.36 -28.71
N ILE A 66 9.43 35.13 -28.42
CA ILE A 66 8.40 34.93 -29.43
C ILE A 66 8.13 36.21 -30.25
N ARG A 67 8.23 37.39 -29.64
CA ARG A 67 8.15 38.65 -30.37
C ARG A 67 9.34 38.85 -31.33
N LEU A 68 10.52 38.39 -30.97
CA LEU A 68 11.73 38.47 -31.78
C LEU A 68 11.77 37.41 -32.90
N LYS A 69 11.37 36.17 -32.56
CA LYS A 69 11.33 35.03 -33.51
C LYS A 69 9.97 34.28 -33.37
N PRO A 70 8.92 34.73 -34.05
CA PRO A 70 7.58 34.10 -33.93
C PRO A 70 7.49 32.67 -34.44
N GLU A 71 8.46 32.23 -35.22
CA GLU A 71 8.58 30.85 -35.76
C GLU A 71 9.38 29.91 -34.85
N SER A 72 9.80 30.35 -33.67
CA SER A 72 10.57 29.52 -32.76
C SER A 72 9.71 28.51 -32.02
N ALA A 73 9.55 27.28 -32.55
CA ALA A 73 8.84 26.19 -31.91
C ALA A 73 9.39 25.88 -30.50
N ALA A 74 10.72 25.98 -30.31
CA ALA A 74 11.36 25.79 -29.02
C ALA A 74 10.91 26.81 -27.96
N ALA A 75 10.76 28.09 -28.35
CA ALA A 75 10.30 29.13 -27.43
C ALA A 75 8.83 28.88 -27.00
N TYR A 76 7.98 28.47 -27.93
CA TYR A 76 6.60 28.07 -27.58
C TYR A 76 6.53 26.83 -26.69
N ASN A 77 7.39 25.84 -26.95
CA ASN A 77 7.45 24.64 -26.11
C ASN A 77 7.88 24.99 -24.66
N GLU A 78 8.93 25.80 -24.51
CA GLU A 78 9.34 26.22 -23.17
C GLU A 78 8.28 27.12 -22.49
N LEU A 79 7.59 27.98 -23.27
CA LEU A 79 6.45 28.76 -22.78
C LEU A 79 5.33 27.84 -22.25
N GLY A 80 4.98 26.82 -23.02
CA GLY A 80 3.98 25.81 -22.61
C GLY A 80 4.35 25.12 -21.32
N LYS A 81 5.63 24.70 -21.16
CA LYS A 81 6.11 24.07 -19.91
C LYS A 81 6.00 24.99 -18.70
N ASN A 82 6.34 26.28 -18.85
CA ASN A 82 6.23 27.23 -17.75
C ASN A 82 4.76 27.52 -17.38
N TYR A 83 3.87 27.65 -18.35
CA TYR A 83 2.43 27.77 -18.07
C TYR A 83 1.85 26.50 -17.43
N LEU A 84 2.32 25.31 -17.81
CA LEU A 84 1.91 24.06 -17.17
C LEU A 84 2.34 24.02 -15.71
N SER A 85 3.58 24.45 -15.41
CA SER A 85 4.08 24.57 -14.02
C SER A 85 3.27 25.58 -13.20
N LEU A 86 2.81 26.68 -13.82
CA LEU A 86 1.90 27.66 -13.22
C LEU A 86 0.44 27.18 -13.16
N LYS A 87 0.14 25.97 -13.65
CA LYS A 87 -1.22 25.42 -13.79
C LYS A 87 -2.15 26.30 -14.66
N ASN A 88 -1.57 27.13 -15.50
CA ASN A 88 -2.31 27.91 -16.49
C ASN A 88 -2.50 27.07 -17.76
N TYR A 89 -3.39 26.08 -17.67
CA TYR A 89 -3.62 25.08 -18.72
C TYR A 89 -4.06 25.65 -20.06
N PRO A 90 -4.94 26.69 -20.14
CA PRO A 90 -5.34 27.26 -21.41
C PRO A 90 -4.17 27.88 -22.19
N GLU A 91 -3.27 28.58 -21.51
CA GLU A 91 -2.09 29.18 -22.14
C GLU A 91 -1.04 28.12 -22.49
N ALA A 92 -0.86 27.10 -21.62
CA ALA A 92 0.00 25.95 -21.90
C ALA A 92 -0.46 25.23 -23.17
N GLU A 93 -1.76 24.93 -23.31
CA GLU A 93 -2.35 24.31 -24.50
C GLU A 93 -2.07 25.12 -25.75
N ARG A 94 -2.32 26.46 -25.71
CA ARG A 94 -2.06 27.34 -26.85
C ARG A 94 -0.59 27.33 -27.27
N ALA A 95 0.31 27.40 -26.30
CA ALA A 95 1.74 27.40 -26.57
C ALA A 95 2.20 26.06 -27.17
N PHE A 96 1.82 24.92 -26.59
CA PHE A 96 2.20 23.62 -27.14
C PHE A 96 1.56 23.35 -28.52
N LYS A 97 0.30 23.73 -28.76
CA LYS A 97 -0.30 23.65 -30.08
C LYS A 97 0.51 24.42 -31.10
N LYS A 98 0.92 25.67 -30.76
CA LYS A 98 1.77 26.45 -31.66
C LYS A 98 3.13 25.80 -31.93
N ALA A 99 3.72 25.19 -30.91
CA ALA A 99 4.97 24.43 -31.08
C ALA A 99 4.79 23.23 -32.03
N THR A 100 3.68 22.46 -31.89
CA THR A 100 3.38 21.32 -32.78
C THR A 100 3.01 21.74 -34.20
N GLU A 101 2.43 22.92 -34.41
CA GLU A 101 2.17 23.50 -35.75
C GLU A 101 3.48 23.89 -36.46
N LEU A 102 4.43 24.47 -35.72
CA LEU A 102 5.70 24.93 -36.27
C LEU A 102 6.67 23.80 -36.57
N ASP A 103 6.68 22.76 -35.73
CA ASP A 103 7.51 21.56 -35.92
C ASP A 103 6.74 20.31 -35.51
N PRO A 104 5.91 19.75 -36.44
CA PRO A 104 5.05 18.61 -36.14
C PRO A 104 5.82 17.29 -35.96
N GLN A 105 7.11 17.25 -36.31
CA GLN A 105 7.92 16.04 -36.19
C GLN A 105 8.61 15.93 -34.82
N ASN A 106 8.51 16.94 -33.99
CA ASN A 106 9.13 16.93 -32.68
C ASN A 106 8.20 16.32 -31.64
N ARG A 107 8.50 15.08 -31.26
CA ARG A 107 7.74 14.32 -30.27
C ARG A 107 7.51 15.08 -28.95
N TRP A 108 8.48 15.87 -28.50
CA TRP A 108 8.41 16.53 -27.20
C TRP A 108 7.34 17.61 -27.14
N TYR A 109 6.96 18.20 -28.25
CA TYR A 109 5.89 19.19 -28.29
C TYR A 109 4.53 18.53 -28.17
N TRP A 110 4.33 17.38 -28.78
CA TRP A 110 3.15 16.53 -28.61
C TRP A 110 3.05 15.98 -27.19
N GLN A 111 4.19 15.58 -26.59
CA GLN A 111 4.23 15.16 -25.19
C GLN A 111 3.76 16.27 -24.26
N GLY A 112 4.25 17.51 -24.45
CA GLY A 112 3.82 18.66 -23.67
C GLY A 112 2.32 18.92 -23.77
N LEU A 113 1.73 18.74 -24.97
CA LEU A 113 0.30 18.87 -25.15
C LEU A 113 -0.49 17.75 -24.45
N TYR A 114 0.03 16.52 -24.48
CA TYR A 114 -0.50 15.41 -23.72
C TYR A 114 -0.48 15.68 -22.22
N ASP A 115 0.63 16.17 -21.69
CA ASP A 115 0.81 16.50 -20.27
C ASP A 115 -0.23 17.54 -19.79
N VAL A 116 -0.57 18.52 -20.65
CA VAL A 116 -1.64 19.48 -20.35
C VAL A 116 -3.00 18.79 -20.22
N TYR A 117 -3.38 17.97 -21.21
CA TYR A 117 -4.68 17.29 -21.15
C TYR A 117 -4.76 16.27 -20.02
N TYR A 118 -3.65 15.60 -19.70
CA TYR A 118 -3.55 14.70 -18.57
C TYR A 118 -3.74 15.45 -17.24
N ALA A 119 -3.08 16.61 -17.07
CA ALA A 119 -3.23 17.45 -15.88
C ALA A 119 -4.65 18.02 -15.71
N MET A 120 -5.34 18.26 -16.84
CA MET A 120 -6.75 18.69 -16.86
C MET A 120 -7.74 17.53 -16.70
N GLN A 121 -7.26 16.27 -16.71
CA GLN A 121 -8.10 15.06 -16.80
C GLN A 121 -9.04 15.06 -18.02
N ASP A 122 -8.64 15.74 -19.10
CA ASP A 122 -9.40 15.74 -20.35
C ASP A 122 -8.96 14.58 -21.25
N TRP A 123 -9.43 13.41 -20.86
CA TRP A 123 -9.05 12.17 -21.50
C TRP A 123 -9.45 12.09 -22.97
N ASN A 124 -10.58 12.71 -23.33
CA ASN A 124 -11.05 12.72 -24.71
C ASN A 124 -10.11 13.51 -25.63
N ARG A 125 -9.60 14.66 -25.18
CA ARG A 125 -8.62 15.44 -25.94
C ARG A 125 -7.22 14.83 -25.90
N ALA A 126 -6.90 14.07 -24.87
CA ALA A 126 -5.63 13.34 -24.75
C ALA A 126 -5.51 12.20 -25.80
N ILE A 127 -6.60 11.48 -26.10
CA ILE A 127 -6.59 10.33 -27.02
C ILE A 127 -5.93 10.63 -28.37
N PRO A 128 -6.35 11.62 -29.16
CA PRO A 128 -5.74 11.89 -30.47
C PRO A 128 -4.27 12.29 -30.38
N ILE A 129 -3.86 12.91 -29.27
CA ILE A 129 -2.46 13.29 -29.05
C ILE A 129 -1.61 12.06 -28.79
N VAL A 130 -2.09 11.14 -27.93
CA VAL A 130 -1.38 9.90 -27.65
C VAL A 130 -1.37 8.98 -28.88
N GLN A 131 -2.42 8.95 -29.67
CA GLN A 131 -2.42 8.28 -30.98
C GLN A 131 -1.30 8.82 -31.88
N LYS A 132 -1.11 10.15 -31.96
CA LYS A 132 0.02 10.74 -32.68
C LYS A 132 1.36 10.31 -32.10
N LEU A 133 1.48 10.27 -30.79
CA LEU A 133 2.72 9.86 -30.09
C LEU A 133 3.12 8.40 -30.36
N THR A 134 2.17 7.52 -30.73
CA THR A 134 2.49 6.13 -31.10
C THR A 134 3.36 6.03 -32.36
N GLU A 135 3.46 7.08 -33.19
CA GLU A 135 4.35 7.10 -34.36
C GLU A 135 5.83 7.03 -33.97
N TRP A 136 6.21 7.46 -32.75
CA TRP A 136 7.58 7.45 -32.27
C TRP A 136 7.93 6.29 -31.34
N ARG A 137 6.99 5.91 -30.44
CA ARG A 137 7.18 4.81 -29.50
C ARG A 137 5.89 4.04 -29.33
N LYS A 138 5.61 3.15 -30.30
CA LYS A 138 4.30 2.52 -30.53
C LYS A 138 3.78 1.85 -29.25
N GLU A 139 4.46 0.83 -28.75
CA GLU A 139 3.95 0.00 -27.64
C GLU A 139 3.85 0.79 -26.34
N TYR A 140 4.79 1.71 -26.10
CA TYR A 140 4.79 2.55 -24.92
C TYR A 140 3.52 3.42 -24.84
N TYR A 141 3.19 4.13 -25.91
CA TYR A 141 2.01 4.99 -25.95
C TYR A 141 0.70 4.22 -26.19
N GLN A 142 0.75 2.99 -26.68
CA GLN A 142 -0.40 2.11 -26.71
C GLN A 142 -0.88 1.71 -25.31
N GLU A 143 0.03 1.55 -24.34
CA GLU A 143 -0.35 1.35 -22.92
C GLU A 143 -1.07 2.57 -22.34
N ASP A 144 -0.63 3.78 -22.69
CA ASP A 144 -1.34 5.01 -22.28
C ASP A 144 -2.72 5.08 -22.95
N LEU A 145 -2.84 4.71 -24.22
CA LEU A 145 -4.11 4.65 -24.93
C LEU A 145 -5.10 3.67 -24.30
N VAL A 146 -4.63 2.49 -23.86
CA VAL A 146 -5.47 1.56 -23.11
C VAL A 146 -6.06 2.26 -21.88
N SER A 147 -5.22 2.95 -21.11
CA SER A 147 -5.68 3.68 -19.92
C SER A 147 -6.70 4.78 -20.25
N LEU A 148 -6.46 5.54 -21.32
CA LEU A 148 -7.36 6.60 -21.76
C LEU A 148 -8.70 6.04 -22.27
N TYR A 149 -8.70 4.91 -22.96
CA TYR A 149 -9.94 4.23 -23.37
C TYR A 149 -10.71 3.71 -22.14
N MET A 150 -10.01 3.24 -21.10
CA MET A 150 -10.65 2.86 -19.83
C MET A 150 -11.31 4.07 -19.15
N TYR A 151 -10.61 5.21 -19.03
CA TYR A 151 -11.13 6.43 -18.41
C TYR A 151 -12.31 7.05 -19.17
N THR A 152 -12.41 6.77 -20.46
CA THR A 152 -13.50 7.28 -21.32
C THR A 152 -14.58 6.24 -21.60
N ASN A 153 -14.54 5.08 -20.92
CA ASN A 153 -15.45 3.95 -21.09
C ASN A 153 -15.54 3.43 -22.56
N GLN A 154 -14.47 3.61 -23.35
CA GLN A 154 -14.36 3.06 -24.69
C GLN A 154 -13.83 1.61 -24.63
N PHE A 155 -14.57 0.75 -23.92
CA PHE A 155 -14.09 -0.59 -23.54
C PHE A 155 -13.78 -1.50 -24.74
N ASP A 156 -14.55 -1.42 -25.84
CA ASP A 156 -14.25 -2.20 -27.05
C ASP A 156 -12.88 -1.87 -27.62
N LYS A 157 -12.52 -0.57 -27.66
CA LYS A 157 -11.20 -0.14 -28.11
C LYS A 157 -10.09 -0.54 -27.13
N ALA A 158 -10.38 -0.46 -25.84
CA ALA A 158 -9.44 -0.92 -24.82
C ALA A 158 -9.16 -2.41 -24.95
N ILE A 159 -10.18 -3.25 -25.11
CA ILE A 159 -10.05 -4.71 -25.30
C ILE A 159 -9.23 -5.03 -26.57
N ALA A 160 -9.59 -4.42 -27.70
CA ALA A 160 -8.90 -4.65 -28.95
C ALA A 160 -7.39 -4.32 -28.86
N LEU A 161 -7.07 -3.18 -28.24
CA LEU A 161 -5.69 -2.75 -28.06
C LEU A 161 -4.93 -3.59 -27.05
N MET A 162 -5.58 -4.01 -25.95
CA MET A 162 -4.99 -4.94 -24.97
C MET A 162 -4.66 -6.31 -25.61
N ASN A 163 -5.53 -6.82 -26.49
CA ASN A 163 -5.26 -8.07 -27.20
C ASN A 163 -4.05 -7.91 -28.17
N GLU A 164 -3.99 -6.82 -28.92
CA GLU A 164 -2.82 -6.52 -29.78
C GLU A 164 -1.51 -6.47 -28.98
N LEU A 165 -1.54 -5.82 -27.80
CA LEU A 165 -0.37 -5.70 -26.94
C LEU A 165 0.03 -7.06 -26.32
N ASP A 166 -0.93 -7.88 -25.89
CA ASP A 166 -0.64 -9.20 -25.32
C ASP A 166 0.03 -10.14 -26.34
N GLU A 167 -0.38 -10.04 -27.60
CA GLU A 167 0.26 -10.81 -28.70
C GLU A 167 1.68 -10.34 -29.00
N LYS A 168 1.97 -9.03 -28.89
CA LYS A 168 3.25 -8.45 -29.28
C LYS A 168 4.29 -8.40 -28.18
N VAL A 169 3.87 -8.00 -26.97
CA VAL A 169 4.77 -7.73 -25.85
C VAL A 169 4.50 -8.63 -24.62
N GLY A 170 3.51 -9.53 -24.72
CA GLY A 170 3.11 -10.43 -23.65
C GLY A 170 2.10 -9.79 -22.66
N LYS A 171 1.59 -10.61 -21.75
CA LYS A 171 0.59 -10.22 -20.75
C LYS A 171 1.15 -9.24 -19.72
N SER A 172 0.29 -8.40 -19.16
CA SER A 172 0.60 -7.41 -18.14
C SER A 172 -0.48 -7.41 -17.07
N ASP A 173 -0.08 -7.35 -15.78
CA ASP A 173 -1.00 -7.30 -14.64
C ASP A 173 -1.96 -6.10 -14.73
N LYS A 174 -1.47 -4.96 -15.23
CA LYS A 174 -2.30 -3.77 -15.43
C LYS A 174 -3.41 -4.02 -16.46
N ARG A 175 -3.11 -4.68 -17.57
CA ARG A 175 -4.11 -5.02 -18.59
C ARG A 175 -5.11 -6.06 -18.07
N GLU A 176 -4.66 -7.03 -17.30
CA GLU A 176 -5.57 -7.99 -16.65
C GLU A 176 -6.50 -7.29 -15.65
N MET A 177 -6.01 -6.34 -14.85
CA MET A 177 -6.87 -5.53 -13.97
C MET A 177 -7.94 -4.75 -14.77
N TYR A 178 -7.57 -4.17 -15.90
CA TYR A 178 -8.53 -3.46 -16.75
C TYR A 178 -9.57 -4.43 -17.36
N ARG A 179 -9.17 -5.64 -17.77
CA ARG A 179 -10.13 -6.67 -18.20
C ARG A 179 -11.13 -7.01 -17.10
N LEU A 180 -10.64 -7.21 -15.88
CA LEU A 180 -11.52 -7.47 -14.74
C LEU A 180 -12.48 -6.30 -14.47
N GLN A 181 -12.01 -5.07 -14.60
CA GLN A 181 -12.88 -3.89 -14.47
C GLN A 181 -13.97 -3.85 -15.56
N ILE A 182 -13.63 -4.12 -16.81
CA ILE A 182 -14.59 -4.20 -17.92
C ILE A 182 -15.62 -5.30 -17.68
N MET A 183 -15.22 -6.42 -17.08
CA MET A 183 -16.14 -7.51 -16.71
C MET A 183 -17.15 -7.11 -15.61
N GLY A 184 -16.96 -5.97 -14.96
CA GLY A 184 -18.01 -5.34 -14.15
C GLY A 184 -19.27 -5.03 -14.97
N GLU A 185 -19.15 -4.73 -16.25
CA GLU A 185 -20.25 -4.44 -17.17
C GLU A 185 -20.89 -5.72 -17.73
N GLU A 186 -22.21 -5.87 -17.56
CA GLU A 186 -22.94 -7.10 -17.91
C GLU A 186 -22.78 -7.50 -19.39
N GLN A 187 -22.73 -6.53 -20.30
CA GLN A 187 -22.60 -6.76 -21.74
C GLN A 187 -21.31 -7.47 -22.16
N TYR A 188 -20.25 -7.38 -21.35
CA TYR A 188 -18.96 -8.02 -21.62
C TYR A 188 -18.82 -9.37 -20.92
N ARG A 189 -19.61 -9.65 -19.89
CA ARG A 189 -19.51 -10.90 -19.10
C ARG A 189 -19.92 -12.14 -19.89
N LYS A 190 -21.04 -12.06 -20.62
CA LYS A 190 -21.56 -13.25 -21.33
C LYS A 190 -20.63 -13.71 -22.45
N PRO A 191 -20.19 -12.86 -23.42
CA PRO A 191 -19.23 -13.27 -24.44
C PRO A 191 -17.93 -13.82 -23.83
N ARG A 192 -17.43 -13.19 -22.78
CA ARG A 192 -16.19 -13.61 -22.14
C ARG A 192 -16.30 -14.99 -21.47
N LYS A 193 -17.46 -15.34 -20.89
CA LYS A 193 -17.70 -16.68 -20.35
C LYS A 193 -17.64 -17.75 -21.43
N GLU A 194 -18.28 -17.48 -22.58
CA GLU A 194 -18.29 -18.40 -23.72
C GLU A 194 -16.88 -18.61 -24.29
N GLU A 195 -16.09 -17.54 -24.42
CA GLU A 195 -14.67 -17.60 -24.81
C GLU A 195 -13.82 -18.45 -23.84
N LEU A 196 -13.99 -18.24 -22.53
CA LEU A 196 -13.26 -19.00 -21.51
C LEU A 196 -13.66 -20.46 -21.47
N GLU A 197 -14.96 -20.78 -21.66
CA GLU A 197 -15.42 -22.16 -21.78
C GLU A 197 -14.81 -22.85 -23.00
N GLU A 198 -14.68 -22.14 -24.13
CA GLU A 198 -14.00 -22.67 -25.31
C GLU A 198 -12.49 -22.82 -25.10
N ALA A 199 -11.83 -21.82 -24.47
CA ALA A 199 -10.42 -21.89 -24.11
C ALA A 199 -10.11 -23.07 -23.18
N ILE A 200 -10.98 -23.37 -22.22
CA ILE A 200 -10.87 -24.54 -21.34
C ILE A 200 -11.02 -25.84 -22.13
N ARG A 201 -11.94 -25.91 -23.11
CA ARG A 201 -12.08 -27.10 -23.97
C ARG A 201 -10.83 -27.33 -24.79
N ASN A 202 -10.25 -26.27 -25.35
CA ASN A 202 -9.08 -26.34 -26.22
C ASN A 202 -7.77 -26.58 -25.44
N ASN A 203 -7.65 -26.01 -24.24
CA ASN A 203 -6.48 -26.19 -23.37
C ASN A 203 -6.90 -26.47 -21.90
N PRO A 204 -7.27 -27.72 -21.55
CA PRO A 204 -7.75 -28.05 -20.22
C PRO A 204 -6.67 -28.00 -19.11
N LYS A 205 -5.41 -27.73 -19.44
CA LYS A 205 -4.32 -27.61 -18.47
C LYS A 205 -3.97 -26.13 -18.14
N GLU A 206 -4.63 -25.18 -18.79
CA GLU A 206 -4.45 -23.77 -18.51
C GLU A 206 -5.32 -23.31 -17.32
N GLU A 207 -4.73 -23.29 -16.16
CA GLU A 207 -5.38 -23.00 -14.88
C GLU A 207 -6.07 -21.64 -14.85
N SER A 208 -5.44 -20.61 -15.46
CA SER A 208 -5.93 -19.23 -15.46
C SER A 208 -7.32 -19.09 -16.09
N ASN A 209 -7.64 -19.88 -17.11
CA ASN A 209 -8.94 -19.84 -17.76
C ASN A 209 -10.07 -20.26 -16.81
N TYR A 210 -9.84 -21.28 -15.99
CA TYR A 210 -10.81 -21.72 -14.98
C TYR A 210 -11.01 -20.66 -13.90
N LEU A 211 -9.91 -20.07 -13.40
CA LEU A 211 -9.97 -19.05 -12.35
C LEU A 211 -10.74 -17.82 -12.81
N ASN A 212 -10.49 -17.37 -14.03
CA ASN A 212 -11.22 -16.25 -14.64
C ASN A 212 -12.70 -16.58 -14.81
N LEU A 213 -13.04 -17.81 -15.21
CA LEU A 213 -14.42 -18.23 -15.39
C LEU A 213 -15.16 -18.38 -14.04
N ILE A 214 -14.50 -18.92 -13.01
CA ILE A 214 -15.02 -18.97 -11.63
C ILE A 214 -15.34 -17.55 -11.15
N TYR A 215 -14.40 -16.62 -11.32
CA TYR A 215 -14.60 -15.24 -10.96
C TYR A 215 -15.82 -14.62 -11.66
N LEU A 216 -15.95 -14.79 -12.97
CA LEU A 216 -17.08 -14.23 -13.73
C LEU A 216 -18.43 -14.82 -13.34
N TYR A 217 -18.48 -16.11 -12.99
CA TYR A 217 -19.71 -16.71 -12.50
C TYR A 217 -20.07 -16.20 -11.11
N SER A 218 -19.09 -16.08 -10.19
CA SER A 218 -19.32 -15.53 -8.84
C SER A 218 -19.78 -14.07 -8.88
N GLU A 219 -19.13 -13.21 -9.69
CA GLU A 219 -19.55 -11.82 -9.88
C GLU A 219 -20.95 -11.67 -10.49
N SER A 220 -21.44 -12.72 -11.14
CA SER A 220 -22.79 -12.76 -11.73
C SER A 220 -23.83 -13.45 -10.82
N ASN A 221 -23.50 -13.69 -9.55
CA ASN A 221 -24.31 -14.43 -8.59
C ASN A 221 -24.71 -15.83 -9.10
N GLN A 222 -23.86 -16.49 -9.90
CA GLN A 222 -24.07 -17.84 -10.43
C GLN A 222 -23.13 -18.82 -9.70
N GLU A 223 -23.25 -18.87 -8.37
CA GLU A 223 -22.34 -19.61 -7.48
C GLU A 223 -22.28 -21.10 -7.81
N GLU A 224 -23.42 -21.73 -8.18
CA GLU A 224 -23.45 -23.13 -8.57
C GLU A 224 -22.56 -23.42 -9.79
N LYS A 225 -22.60 -22.55 -10.80
CA LYS A 225 -21.74 -22.70 -11.99
C LYS A 225 -20.25 -22.42 -11.66
N ALA A 226 -19.99 -21.46 -10.77
CA ALA A 226 -18.65 -21.21 -10.31
C ALA A 226 -18.05 -22.43 -9.58
N GLU A 227 -18.85 -23.10 -8.72
CA GLU A 227 -18.47 -24.33 -8.05
C GLU A 227 -18.24 -25.49 -9.03
N GLU A 228 -19.09 -25.66 -10.06
CA GLU A 228 -18.90 -26.66 -11.11
C GLU A 228 -17.56 -26.46 -11.86
N VAL A 229 -17.20 -25.20 -12.16
CA VAL A 229 -15.94 -24.90 -12.83
C VAL A 229 -14.75 -25.18 -11.89
N ALA A 230 -14.86 -24.87 -10.60
CA ALA A 230 -13.82 -25.21 -9.62
C ALA A 230 -13.60 -26.74 -9.50
N LYS A 231 -14.68 -27.52 -9.50
CA LYS A 231 -14.61 -28.99 -9.54
C LYS A 231 -13.99 -29.52 -10.85
N LYS A 232 -14.30 -28.87 -11.98
CA LYS A 232 -13.66 -29.20 -13.28
C LYS A 232 -12.16 -28.90 -13.23
N LEU A 233 -11.76 -27.79 -12.62
CA LEU A 233 -10.33 -27.44 -12.45
C LEU A 233 -9.63 -28.51 -11.59
N GLU A 234 -10.19 -28.89 -10.44
CA GLU A 234 -9.61 -29.94 -9.59
C GLU A 234 -9.43 -31.25 -10.35
N LYS A 235 -10.44 -31.65 -11.13
CA LYS A 235 -10.37 -32.87 -11.96
C LYS A 235 -9.34 -32.77 -13.08
N ALA A 236 -9.23 -31.62 -13.75
CA ALA A 236 -8.31 -31.42 -14.87
C ALA A 236 -6.87 -31.27 -14.39
N ILE A 237 -6.66 -30.62 -13.23
CA ILE A 237 -5.37 -30.36 -12.61
C ILE A 237 -5.41 -30.77 -11.13
N PRO A 238 -5.30 -32.06 -10.80
CA PRO A 238 -5.47 -32.57 -9.42
C PRO A 238 -4.50 -32.00 -8.39
N GLY A 239 -3.42 -31.36 -8.85
CA GLY A 239 -2.43 -30.67 -8.01
C GLY A 239 -2.65 -29.17 -7.89
N SER A 240 -3.77 -28.62 -8.38
CA SER A 240 -4.06 -27.19 -8.34
C SER A 240 -4.35 -26.72 -6.92
N ASP A 241 -3.48 -25.88 -6.39
CA ASP A 241 -3.71 -25.20 -5.10
C ASP A 241 -4.80 -24.13 -5.23
N TRP A 242 -4.92 -23.52 -6.39
CA TRP A 242 -5.97 -22.53 -6.69
C TRP A 242 -7.36 -23.15 -6.77
N ALA A 243 -7.49 -24.40 -7.23
CA ALA A 243 -8.74 -25.13 -7.14
C ALA A 243 -9.19 -25.25 -5.67
N GLN A 244 -8.25 -25.51 -4.75
CA GLN A 244 -8.55 -25.62 -3.32
C GLN A 244 -8.93 -24.27 -2.69
N VAL A 245 -8.33 -23.16 -3.13
CA VAL A 245 -8.75 -21.80 -2.72
C VAL A 245 -10.22 -21.56 -3.10
N SER A 246 -10.59 -21.92 -4.33
CA SER A 246 -11.98 -21.76 -4.81
C SER A 246 -12.95 -22.70 -4.10
N LEU A 247 -12.61 -23.98 -4.01
CA LEU A 247 -13.46 -25.02 -3.38
C LEU A 247 -13.64 -24.78 -1.88
N PHE A 248 -12.63 -24.26 -1.19
CA PHE A 248 -12.73 -23.91 0.23
C PHE A 248 -13.91 -22.99 0.52
N LYS A 249 -14.07 -21.92 -0.26
CA LYS A 249 -15.18 -20.98 -0.12
C LYS A 249 -16.53 -21.67 -0.33
N PHE A 250 -16.66 -22.51 -1.36
CA PHE A 250 -17.90 -23.24 -1.64
C PHE A 250 -18.22 -24.24 -0.53
N HIS A 251 -17.22 -24.99 -0.02
CA HIS A 251 -17.42 -25.90 1.10
C HIS A 251 -17.88 -25.19 2.39
N LEU A 252 -17.35 -23.99 2.67
CA LEU A 252 -17.83 -23.17 3.78
C LEU A 252 -19.29 -22.75 3.59
N ASN A 253 -19.64 -22.23 2.41
CA ASN A 253 -20.99 -21.77 2.09
C ASN A 253 -22.02 -22.90 2.14
N ASN A 254 -21.63 -24.11 1.72
CA ASN A 254 -22.46 -25.30 1.73
C ASN A 254 -22.46 -26.01 3.11
N ASN A 255 -21.78 -25.44 4.12
CA ASN A 255 -21.62 -26.05 5.44
C ASN A 255 -20.97 -27.45 5.42
N GLU A 256 -20.11 -27.72 4.43
CA GLU A 256 -19.31 -28.92 4.26
C GLU A 256 -17.97 -28.82 4.98
N GLY A 257 -17.99 -28.67 6.32
CA GLY A 257 -16.82 -28.29 7.10
C GLY A 257 -15.63 -29.25 6.97
N ASP A 258 -15.86 -30.57 6.86
CA ASP A 258 -14.77 -31.55 6.72
C ASP A 258 -14.01 -31.37 5.39
N LYS A 259 -14.72 -31.03 4.30
CA LYS A 259 -14.10 -30.71 3.01
C LYS A 259 -13.43 -29.33 3.06
N ALA A 260 -14.04 -28.35 3.74
CA ALA A 260 -13.44 -27.04 3.93
C ALA A 260 -12.11 -27.14 4.67
N VAL A 261 -12.00 -27.96 5.72
CA VAL A 261 -10.76 -28.23 6.45
C VAL A 261 -9.69 -28.82 5.53
N GLN A 262 -10.05 -29.79 4.69
CA GLN A 262 -9.10 -30.40 3.74
C GLN A 262 -8.56 -29.37 2.74
N SER A 263 -9.44 -28.56 2.16
CA SER A 263 -9.05 -27.49 1.23
C SER A 263 -8.20 -26.43 1.91
N LEU A 264 -8.57 -26.02 3.13
CA LEU A 264 -7.81 -25.03 3.92
C LEU A 264 -6.36 -25.48 4.14
N PHE A 265 -6.15 -26.70 4.61
CA PHE A 265 -4.79 -27.18 4.89
C PHE A 265 -3.95 -27.22 3.61
N ARG A 266 -4.51 -27.64 2.48
CA ARG A 266 -3.79 -27.57 1.20
C ARG A 266 -3.44 -26.15 0.80
N VAL A 267 -4.31 -25.17 1.03
CA VAL A 267 -4.03 -23.75 0.79
C VAL A 267 -2.91 -23.26 1.71
N LEU A 268 -2.97 -23.59 3.01
CA LEU A 268 -1.96 -23.16 3.99
C LEU A 268 -0.58 -23.79 3.73
N GLU A 269 -0.52 -25.04 3.30
CA GLU A 269 0.71 -25.76 2.97
C GLU A 269 1.34 -25.30 1.65
N SER A 270 0.56 -24.74 0.73
CA SER A 270 1.03 -24.35 -0.59
C SER A 270 2.12 -23.29 -0.54
N LYS A 271 3.17 -23.48 -1.35
CA LYS A 271 4.22 -22.47 -1.60
C LYS A 271 3.87 -21.50 -2.74
N LYS A 272 2.79 -21.80 -3.50
CA LYS A 272 2.35 -21.01 -4.65
C LYS A 272 1.31 -19.96 -4.26
N ILE A 273 0.60 -20.17 -3.16
CA ILE A 273 -0.45 -19.27 -2.69
C ILE A 273 0.18 -18.17 -1.81
N ASP A 274 -0.12 -16.94 -2.17
CA ASP A 274 0.32 -15.75 -1.44
C ASP A 274 -0.17 -15.73 0.01
N GLY A 275 0.65 -15.18 0.90
CA GLY A 275 0.33 -15.08 2.34
C GLY A 275 -0.98 -14.36 2.62
N LYS A 276 -1.32 -13.32 1.86
CA LYS A 276 -2.60 -12.60 2.04
C LYS A 276 -3.81 -13.47 1.78
N ILE A 277 -3.72 -14.35 0.78
CA ILE A 277 -4.79 -15.31 0.46
C ILE A 277 -4.92 -16.36 1.56
N LYS A 278 -3.79 -16.85 2.09
CA LYS A 278 -3.79 -17.76 3.24
C LYS A 278 -4.43 -17.14 4.47
N HIS A 279 -4.07 -15.91 4.81
CA HIS A 279 -4.69 -15.17 5.91
C HIS A 279 -6.19 -14.95 5.70
N ARG A 280 -6.60 -14.64 4.47
CA ARG A 280 -8.02 -14.50 4.14
C ARG A 280 -8.78 -15.79 4.34
N ALA A 281 -8.29 -16.91 3.81
CA ALA A 281 -8.89 -18.22 3.99
C ALA A 281 -8.95 -18.60 5.49
N PHE A 282 -7.88 -18.35 6.23
CA PHE A 282 -7.85 -18.57 7.66
C PHE A 282 -8.90 -17.74 8.41
N ASN A 283 -9.06 -16.47 8.10
CA ASN A 283 -10.06 -15.59 8.74
C ASN A 283 -11.50 -16.06 8.43
N GLU A 284 -11.78 -16.50 7.21
CA GLU A 284 -13.09 -17.08 6.85
C GLU A 284 -13.35 -18.38 7.64
N PHE A 285 -12.32 -19.21 7.82
CA PHE A 285 -12.40 -20.42 8.63
C PHE A 285 -12.59 -20.13 10.13
N LEU A 286 -11.90 -19.12 10.68
CA LEU A 286 -12.07 -18.68 12.06
C LEU A 286 -13.52 -18.28 12.35
N ILE A 287 -14.15 -17.53 11.43
CA ILE A 287 -15.56 -17.14 11.53
C ILE A 287 -16.46 -18.39 11.49
N PHE A 288 -16.17 -19.35 10.61
CA PHE A 288 -16.92 -20.59 10.50
C PHE A 288 -16.82 -21.44 11.76
N VAL A 289 -15.62 -21.60 12.33
CA VAL A 289 -15.38 -22.38 13.55
C VAL A 289 -16.09 -21.78 14.76
N ASN A 290 -16.24 -20.46 14.82
CA ASN A 290 -16.99 -19.81 15.89
C ASN A 290 -18.44 -20.34 16.00
N ASN A 291 -19.04 -20.68 14.87
CA ASN A 291 -20.39 -21.25 14.80
C ASN A 291 -20.39 -22.80 14.77
N ASN A 292 -19.22 -23.40 14.59
CA ASN A 292 -19.03 -24.85 14.46
C ASN A 292 -17.89 -25.35 15.37
N PRO A 293 -18.07 -25.38 16.70
CA PRO A 293 -16.99 -25.67 17.67
C PRO A 293 -16.29 -27.01 17.51
N LYS A 294 -16.90 -27.97 16.80
CA LYS A 294 -16.28 -29.27 16.53
C LYS A 294 -14.96 -29.17 15.75
N TYR A 295 -14.73 -28.05 15.06
CA TYR A 295 -13.50 -27.77 14.30
C TYR A 295 -12.45 -26.94 15.06
N ASN A 296 -12.59 -26.80 16.38
CA ASN A 296 -11.60 -26.06 17.20
C ASN A 296 -10.18 -26.64 17.07
N ASN A 297 -10.05 -27.97 17.05
CA ASN A 297 -8.73 -28.62 16.88
C ASN A 297 -8.12 -28.32 15.50
N ASP A 298 -8.96 -28.23 14.46
CA ASP A 298 -8.49 -27.87 13.12
C ASP A 298 -8.07 -26.39 13.05
N LEU A 299 -8.76 -25.50 13.79
CA LEU A 299 -8.35 -24.11 13.94
C LEU A 299 -7.00 -24.01 14.65
N ASP A 300 -6.80 -24.74 15.75
CA ASP A 300 -5.52 -24.78 16.45
C ASP A 300 -4.38 -25.23 15.53
N LYS A 301 -4.63 -26.26 14.71
CA LYS A 301 -3.69 -26.71 13.70
C LYS A 301 -3.46 -25.68 12.61
N ALA A 302 -4.49 -24.99 12.13
CA ALA A 302 -4.37 -23.97 11.10
C ALA A 302 -3.52 -22.77 11.58
N VAL A 303 -3.61 -22.39 12.84
CA VAL A 303 -2.77 -21.34 13.46
C VAL A 303 -1.29 -21.67 13.30
N THR A 304 -0.87 -22.94 13.49
CA THR A 304 0.55 -23.32 13.41
C THR A 304 1.18 -23.08 12.03
N TYR A 305 0.39 -23.07 10.96
CA TYR A 305 0.89 -22.77 9.61
C TYR A 305 1.18 -21.27 9.38
N LEU A 306 0.70 -20.41 10.28
CA LEU A 306 0.80 -18.95 10.16
C LEU A 306 1.59 -18.31 11.31
N GLU A 307 2.13 -19.11 12.24
CA GLU A 307 2.91 -18.63 13.39
C GLU A 307 4.22 -17.95 12.99
N ASP A 308 4.81 -18.33 11.86
CA ASP A 308 6.07 -17.77 11.36
C ASP A 308 5.89 -16.44 10.60
N ASP A 309 4.66 -15.92 10.47
CA ASP A 309 4.44 -14.64 9.82
C ASP A 309 4.98 -13.49 10.68
N LYS A 310 6.08 -12.89 10.22
CA LYS A 310 6.76 -11.79 10.92
C LYS A 310 5.94 -10.49 11.00
N ASN A 311 4.86 -10.38 10.22
CA ASN A 311 4.06 -9.16 10.13
C ASN A 311 2.83 -9.20 11.05
N VAL A 312 2.36 -10.41 11.42
CA VAL A 312 1.11 -10.59 12.16
C VAL A 312 1.30 -11.65 13.24
N ASN A 313 1.07 -11.30 14.49
CA ASN A 313 0.98 -12.28 15.57
C ASN A 313 -0.40 -12.95 15.52
N VAL A 314 -0.50 -14.04 14.74
CA VAL A 314 -1.76 -14.75 14.49
C VAL A 314 -2.43 -15.25 15.79
N PRO A 315 -1.72 -15.88 16.75
CA PRO A 315 -2.33 -16.22 18.02
C PRO A 315 -2.94 -15.03 18.76
N LYS A 316 -2.28 -13.87 18.77
CA LYS A 316 -2.81 -12.65 19.41
C LYS A 316 -4.11 -12.21 18.75
N GLU A 317 -4.16 -12.15 17.43
CA GLU A 317 -5.37 -11.74 16.70
C GLU A 317 -6.53 -12.73 16.88
N VAL A 318 -6.28 -14.01 16.92
CA VAL A 318 -7.29 -15.03 17.26
C VAL A 318 -7.77 -14.86 18.71
N GLY A 319 -6.87 -14.57 19.64
CA GLY A 319 -7.22 -14.24 21.02
C GLY A 319 -8.15 -13.02 21.12
N LYS A 320 -7.85 -11.94 20.39
CA LYS A 320 -8.71 -10.74 20.28
C LYS A 320 -10.10 -11.07 19.71
N PHE A 321 -10.15 -11.92 18.69
CA PHE A 321 -11.42 -12.36 18.10
C PHE A 321 -12.31 -13.04 19.17
N PHE A 322 -11.79 -14.02 19.91
CA PHE A 322 -12.55 -14.73 20.93
C PHE A 322 -12.86 -13.83 22.14
N PHE A 323 -11.98 -12.93 22.53
CA PHE A 323 -12.25 -11.93 23.56
C PHE A 323 -13.46 -11.06 23.20
N ASN A 324 -13.52 -10.53 21.97
CA ASN A 324 -14.66 -9.75 21.50
C ASN A 324 -15.98 -10.55 21.43
N LYS A 325 -15.88 -11.86 21.24
CA LYS A 325 -17.02 -12.78 21.31
C LYS A 325 -17.37 -13.20 22.73
N LYS A 326 -16.66 -12.69 23.75
CA LYS A 326 -16.78 -13.06 25.17
C LYS A 326 -16.51 -14.52 25.47
N ASP A 327 -15.81 -15.21 24.57
CA ASP A 327 -15.27 -16.56 24.83
C ASP A 327 -13.89 -16.40 25.49
N TYR A 328 -13.93 -16.05 26.73
CA TYR A 328 -12.73 -15.74 27.51
C TYR A 328 -11.80 -16.96 27.71
N LYS A 329 -12.37 -18.16 27.69
CA LYS A 329 -11.56 -19.38 27.78
C LYS A 329 -10.63 -19.53 26.59
N ARG A 330 -11.18 -19.51 25.38
CA ARG A 330 -10.36 -19.58 24.14
C ARG A 330 -9.45 -18.36 24.00
N ALA A 331 -9.94 -17.18 24.34
CA ALA A 331 -9.10 -15.97 24.32
C ALA A 331 -7.84 -16.14 25.18
N ALA A 332 -7.98 -16.64 26.43
CA ALA A 332 -6.85 -16.89 27.33
C ALA A 332 -5.85 -17.91 26.76
N ASP A 333 -6.35 -18.99 26.16
CA ASP A 333 -5.50 -20.01 25.54
C ASP A 333 -4.66 -19.41 24.40
N TYR A 334 -5.26 -18.59 23.53
CA TYR A 334 -4.56 -17.97 22.41
C TYR A 334 -3.60 -16.83 22.84
N PHE A 335 -3.97 -16.00 23.82
CA PHE A 335 -3.04 -15.01 24.37
C PHE A 335 -1.87 -15.69 25.06
N THR A 336 -2.08 -16.82 25.74
CA THR A 336 -1.00 -17.61 26.33
C THR A 336 -0.06 -18.18 25.25
N LYS A 337 -0.59 -18.69 24.13
CA LYS A 337 0.22 -19.11 22.98
C LYS A 337 1.03 -17.94 22.40
N SER A 338 0.40 -16.78 22.22
CA SER A 338 1.10 -15.57 21.76
C SER A 338 2.27 -15.20 22.66
N LEU A 339 2.07 -15.20 23.97
CA LEU A 339 3.08 -14.84 24.98
C LEU A 339 4.16 -15.92 25.16
N ALA A 340 3.89 -17.17 24.79
CA ALA A 340 4.92 -18.21 24.75
C ALA A 340 5.97 -17.94 23.65
N ALA A 341 5.57 -17.32 22.54
CA ALA A 341 6.47 -16.92 21.45
C ALA A 341 7.16 -15.57 21.72
N ASN A 342 6.45 -14.61 22.33
CA ASN A 342 6.94 -13.29 22.67
C ASN A 342 6.38 -12.84 24.03
N ASN A 343 7.13 -13.03 25.10
CA ASN A 343 6.70 -12.77 26.48
C ASN A 343 6.77 -11.30 26.90
N ASP A 344 7.32 -10.42 26.05
CA ASP A 344 7.43 -8.98 26.27
C ASP A 344 6.37 -8.13 25.50
N ASP A 345 5.41 -8.79 24.86
CA ASP A 345 4.26 -8.11 24.24
C ASP A 345 3.27 -7.63 25.32
N ILE A 346 3.48 -6.42 25.82
CA ILE A 346 2.67 -5.85 26.91
C ILE A 346 1.17 -5.76 26.55
N GLU A 347 0.81 -5.54 25.27
CA GLU A 347 -0.58 -5.55 24.83
C GLU A 347 -1.21 -6.94 25.01
N ALA A 348 -0.49 -8.00 24.63
CA ALA A 348 -0.96 -9.37 24.83
C ALA A 348 -1.07 -9.74 26.31
N VAL A 349 -0.15 -9.25 27.15
CA VAL A 349 -0.21 -9.41 28.60
C VAL A 349 -1.47 -8.76 29.16
N GLU A 350 -1.74 -7.50 28.83
CA GLU A 350 -2.95 -6.81 29.28
C GLU A 350 -4.22 -7.52 28.86
N LEU A 351 -4.30 -7.95 27.58
CA LEU A 351 -5.45 -8.68 27.04
C LEU A 351 -5.68 -10.01 27.78
N LEU A 352 -4.61 -10.73 28.10
CA LEU A 352 -4.68 -11.96 28.91
C LEU A 352 -5.23 -11.65 30.31
N LEU A 353 -4.73 -10.61 30.96
CA LEU A 353 -5.18 -10.23 32.30
C LEU A 353 -6.64 -9.76 32.31
N TYR A 354 -7.06 -8.94 31.32
CA TYR A 354 -8.47 -8.61 31.11
C TYR A 354 -9.34 -9.85 30.90
N THR A 355 -8.81 -10.84 30.20
CA THR A 355 -9.50 -12.10 29.97
C THR A 355 -9.73 -12.86 31.28
N TYR A 356 -8.71 -12.94 32.13
CA TYR A 356 -8.85 -13.58 33.45
C TYR A 356 -9.80 -12.81 34.39
N GLU A 357 -9.76 -11.48 34.36
CA GLU A 357 -10.70 -10.65 35.14
C GLU A 357 -12.14 -10.92 34.70
N ASN A 358 -12.44 -10.85 33.39
CA ASN A 358 -13.79 -11.06 32.86
C ASN A 358 -14.29 -12.51 33.04
N ASN A 359 -13.38 -13.47 33.16
CA ASN A 359 -13.71 -14.87 33.38
C ASN A 359 -13.69 -15.27 34.88
N ALA A 360 -13.55 -14.27 35.77
CA ALA A 360 -13.47 -14.46 37.22
C ALA A 360 -12.37 -15.43 37.68
N GLN A 361 -11.28 -15.58 36.91
CA GLN A 361 -10.12 -16.42 37.23
C GLN A 361 -9.14 -15.65 38.12
N ASN A 362 -9.61 -15.22 39.29
CA ASN A 362 -8.96 -14.24 40.14
C ASN A 362 -7.59 -14.67 40.69
N GLU A 363 -7.38 -15.97 40.95
CA GLU A 363 -6.08 -16.51 41.39
C GLU A 363 -5.04 -16.45 40.24
N LEU A 364 -5.46 -16.78 39.00
CA LEU A 364 -4.59 -16.67 37.82
C LEU A 364 -4.31 -15.21 37.50
N LEU A 365 -5.32 -14.34 37.63
CA LEU A 365 -5.15 -12.89 37.46
C LEU A 365 -4.07 -12.37 38.40
N LEU A 366 -4.19 -12.64 39.72
CA LEU A 366 -3.22 -12.20 40.72
C LEU A 366 -1.81 -12.74 40.40
N LYS A 367 -1.71 -14.06 40.16
CA LYS A 367 -0.44 -14.70 39.91
C LYS A 367 0.24 -14.12 38.68
N LYS A 368 -0.45 -14.09 37.54
CA LYS A 368 0.10 -13.63 36.28
C LYS A 368 0.44 -12.15 36.28
N ALA A 369 -0.42 -11.31 36.87
CA ALA A 369 -0.12 -9.90 37.01
C ALA A 369 1.17 -9.68 37.84
N ALA A 370 1.32 -10.41 38.94
CA ALA A 370 2.55 -10.34 39.74
C ALA A 370 3.80 -10.81 38.99
N ASP A 371 3.69 -11.93 38.23
CA ASP A 371 4.81 -12.43 37.40
C ASP A 371 5.26 -11.38 36.36
N TYR A 372 4.33 -10.63 35.75
CA TYR A 372 4.65 -9.63 34.75
C TYR A 372 5.09 -8.28 35.32
N ILE A 373 4.78 -7.96 36.59
CA ILE A 373 5.34 -6.78 37.26
C ILE A 373 6.88 -6.86 37.34
N ASP A 374 7.44 -8.05 37.52
CA ASP A 374 8.91 -8.24 37.54
C ASP A 374 9.52 -7.88 36.17
N LEU A 375 8.80 -8.10 35.07
CA LEU A 375 9.23 -7.78 33.71
C LEU A 375 8.99 -6.32 33.34
N PHE A 376 7.87 -5.75 33.82
CA PHE A 376 7.44 -4.38 33.53
C PHE A 376 7.14 -3.57 34.80
N PRO A 377 8.17 -3.25 35.61
CA PRO A 377 8.00 -2.73 36.99
C PRO A 377 7.38 -1.32 37.08
N THR A 378 7.26 -0.58 35.97
CA THR A 378 6.63 0.75 35.95
C THR A 378 5.27 0.76 35.25
N HIS A 379 4.73 -0.41 34.90
CA HIS A 379 3.49 -0.49 34.14
C HIS A 379 2.28 -0.56 35.08
N ALA A 380 1.64 0.58 35.32
CA ALA A 380 0.56 0.76 36.29
C ALA A 380 -0.56 -0.30 36.20
N ARG A 381 -1.00 -0.67 34.99
CA ARG A 381 -2.11 -1.63 34.81
C ARG A 381 -1.84 -3.01 35.38
N LEU A 382 -0.57 -3.46 35.42
CA LEU A 382 -0.23 -4.74 36.03
C LEU A 382 -0.48 -4.75 37.51
N TYR A 383 -0.11 -3.67 38.22
CA TYR A 383 -0.42 -3.48 39.64
C TYR A 383 -1.92 -3.39 39.89
N TYR A 384 -2.65 -2.73 39.01
CA TYR A 384 -4.10 -2.69 39.06
C TYR A 384 -4.69 -4.10 39.02
N PHE A 385 -4.31 -4.91 38.02
CA PHE A 385 -4.79 -6.28 37.89
C PHE A 385 -4.38 -7.18 39.07
N ALA A 386 -3.15 -7.04 39.57
CA ALA A 386 -2.71 -7.75 40.79
C ALA A 386 -3.56 -7.37 42.00
N GLY A 387 -3.87 -6.08 42.15
CA GLY A 387 -4.74 -5.57 43.20
C GLY A 387 -6.20 -6.08 43.07
N VAL A 388 -6.75 -6.09 41.86
CA VAL A 388 -8.08 -6.65 41.58
C VAL A 388 -8.14 -8.13 41.96
N GLY A 389 -7.18 -8.94 41.48
CA GLY A 389 -7.09 -10.36 41.80
C GLY A 389 -6.92 -10.63 43.31
N ALA A 390 -6.07 -9.85 43.99
CA ALA A 390 -5.87 -9.95 45.42
C ALA A 390 -7.10 -9.58 46.25
N ASN A 391 -7.81 -8.53 45.85
CA ASN A 391 -9.10 -8.16 46.48
C ASN A 391 -10.17 -9.26 46.31
N ALA A 392 -10.28 -9.79 45.08
CA ALA A 392 -11.27 -10.82 44.77
C ALA A 392 -11.00 -12.15 45.51
N THR A 393 -9.73 -12.42 45.87
CA THR A 393 -9.33 -13.61 46.64
C THR A 393 -9.18 -13.34 48.14
N GLY A 394 -9.61 -12.18 48.64
CA GLY A 394 -9.57 -11.80 50.04
C GLY A 394 -8.16 -11.50 50.61
N GLN A 395 -7.17 -11.36 49.75
CA GLN A 395 -5.75 -11.11 50.13
C GLN A 395 -5.52 -9.59 50.25
N PHE A 396 -6.31 -8.91 51.11
CA PHE A 396 -6.36 -7.45 51.19
C PHE A 396 -5.01 -6.79 51.53
N LYS A 397 -4.12 -7.44 52.28
CA LYS A 397 -2.78 -6.90 52.53
C LYS A 397 -1.96 -6.82 51.23
N LYS A 398 -1.97 -7.89 50.44
CA LYS A 398 -1.28 -7.87 49.14
C LYS A 398 -1.95 -6.91 48.18
N ALA A 399 -3.29 -6.82 48.17
CA ALA A 399 -4.02 -5.87 47.35
C ALA A 399 -3.57 -4.43 47.65
N LYS A 400 -3.44 -4.09 48.93
CA LYS A 400 -2.92 -2.79 49.37
C LYS A 400 -1.54 -2.51 48.80
N ASP A 401 -0.62 -3.44 49.00
CA ASP A 401 0.78 -3.27 48.60
C ASP A 401 0.88 -3.05 47.07
N PHE A 402 0.17 -3.86 46.25
CA PHE A 402 0.17 -3.69 44.80
C PHE A 402 -0.47 -2.36 44.38
N LEU A 403 -1.65 -2.04 44.93
CA LEU A 403 -2.39 -0.85 44.50
C LEU A 403 -1.71 0.46 44.93
N GLU A 404 -1.14 0.53 46.11
CA GLU A 404 -0.39 1.71 46.56
C GLU A 404 0.88 1.89 45.70
N SER A 405 1.64 0.82 45.46
CA SER A 405 2.86 0.88 44.61
C SER A 405 2.52 1.26 43.16
N GLY A 406 1.44 0.73 42.60
CA GLY A 406 1.07 0.97 41.21
C GLY A 406 0.45 2.34 40.95
N ALA A 407 -0.18 2.96 41.95
CA ALA A 407 -0.83 4.26 41.82
C ALA A 407 0.15 5.38 41.42
N ASP A 408 1.42 5.28 41.85
CA ASP A 408 2.46 6.27 41.53
C ASP A 408 2.90 6.22 40.03
N PHE A 409 2.58 5.14 39.32
CA PHE A 409 2.87 4.99 37.90
C PHE A 409 1.74 5.41 36.97
N VAL A 410 0.60 5.85 37.50
CA VAL A 410 -0.53 6.31 36.69
C VAL A 410 -0.26 7.71 36.16
N VAL A 411 -0.13 7.84 34.83
CA VAL A 411 0.10 9.13 34.16
C VAL A 411 -1.02 9.38 33.17
N GLU A 412 -1.70 10.50 33.30
CA GLU A 412 -2.72 11.01 32.36
C GLU A 412 -3.84 10.01 31.97
N ASP A 413 -4.12 9.01 32.83
CA ASP A 413 -5.22 8.04 32.67
C ASP A 413 -6.23 8.16 33.81
N PRO A 414 -7.22 9.07 33.74
CA PRO A 414 -8.20 9.26 34.79
C PRO A 414 -9.09 8.03 35.03
N GLU A 415 -9.28 7.16 34.03
CA GLU A 415 -10.06 5.93 34.22
C GLU A 415 -9.30 4.93 35.08
N LEU A 416 -8.04 4.76 34.79
CA LEU A 416 -7.16 3.90 35.58
C LEU A 416 -7.00 4.46 36.99
N GLU A 417 -6.81 5.77 37.17
CA GLU A 417 -6.74 6.44 38.47
C GLU A 417 -8.02 6.19 39.31
N ALA A 418 -9.18 6.36 38.68
CA ALA A 418 -10.47 6.06 39.33
C ALA A 418 -10.60 4.57 39.67
N GLY A 419 -10.09 3.70 38.80
CA GLY A 419 -9.99 2.25 39.02
C GLY A 419 -9.16 1.91 40.24
N PHE A 420 -7.95 2.46 40.38
CA PHE A 420 -7.10 2.29 41.55
C PHE A 420 -7.80 2.75 42.83
N ASN A 421 -8.35 3.94 42.81
CA ASN A 421 -9.09 4.47 43.98
C ASN A 421 -10.27 3.57 44.38
N THR A 422 -11.01 3.02 43.39
CA THR A 422 -12.12 2.10 43.64
C THR A 422 -11.62 0.80 44.28
N GLN A 423 -10.52 0.25 43.78
CA GLN A 423 -9.95 -0.99 44.31
C GLN A 423 -9.31 -0.78 45.70
N LEU A 424 -8.65 0.37 45.94
CA LEU A 424 -8.13 0.73 47.27
C LEU A 424 -9.28 0.92 48.30
N ALA A 425 -10.41 1.48 47.89
CA ALA A 425 -11.58 1.56 48.75
C ALA A 425 -12.06 0.18 49.23
N LYS A 426 -12.16 -0.80 48.28
CA LYS A 426 -12.48 -2.21 48.59
C LYS A 426 -11.42 -2.85 49.51
N THR A 427 -10.15 -2.59 49.22
CA THR A 427 -9.04 -3.10 50.01
C THR A 427 -9.12 -2.66 51.46
N TYR A 428 -9.31 -1.35 51.70
CA TYR A 428 -9.39 -0.80 53.04
C TYR A 428 -10.68 -1.18 53.79
N GLU A 429 -11.78 -1.41 53.06
CA GLU A 429 -12.99 -2.01 53.60
C GLU A 429 -12.72 -3.43 54.14
N GLY A 430 -12.04 -4.26 53.33
CA GLY A 430 -11.65 -5.62 53.71
C GLY A 430 -10.61 -5.67 54.87
N LEU A 431 -9.83 -4.60 55.02
CA LEU A 431 -8.90 -4.44 56.18
C LEU A 431 -9.57 -3.83 57.43
N GLY A 432 -10.85 -3.42 57.36
CA GLY A 432 -11.59 -2.82 58.43
C GLY A 432 -11.33 -1.32 58.62
N ASP A 433 -10.62 -0.63 57.74
CA ASP A 433 -10.37 0.82 57.78
C ASP A 433 -11.45 1.58 57.00
N THR A 434 -12.58 1.74 57.62
CA THR A 434 -13.74 2.42 56.99
C THR A 434 -13.45 3.88 56.62
N LYS A 435 -12.56 4.56 57.35
CA LYS A 435 -12.21 5.95 57.06
C LYS A 435 -11.48 6.06 55.73
N LYS A 436 -10.42 5.31 55.59
CA LYS A 436 -9.64 5.27 54.32
C LYS A 436 -10.47 4.75 53.15
N SER A 437 -11.34 3.74 53.38
CA SER A 437 -12.26 3.27 52.37
C SER A 437 -13.12 4.41 51.81
N ASN A 438 -13.73 5.21 52.69
CA ASN A 438 -14.56 6.33 52.26
C ASN A 438 -13.76 7.44 51.57
N ASP A 439 -12.56 7.74 52.03
CA ASP A 439 -11.66 8.70 51.38
C ASP A 439 -11.34 8.29 49.92
N TYR A 440 -11.04 7.04 49.68
CA TYR A 440 -10.77 6.52 48.34
C TYR A 440 -12.03 6.46 47.48
N LYS A 441 -13.20 6.13 48.02
CA LYS A 441 -14.50 6.22 47.29
C LYS A 441 -14.72 7.65 46.78
N THR A 442 -14.50 8.64 47.65
CA THR A 442 -14.67 10.07 47.31
C THR A 442 -13.67 10.50 46.22
N ARG A 443 -12.41 10.04 46.28
CA ARG A 443 -11.42 10.34 45.23
C ARG A 443 -11.83 9.74 43.90
N ALA A 444 -12.26 8.48 43.83
CA ALA A 444 -12.74 7.85 42.59
C ALA A 444 -13.89 8.64 41.95
N GLU A 445 -14.90 9.04 42.76
CA GLU A 445 -16.02 9.84 42.27
C GLU A 445 -15.59 11.21 41.71
N LYS A 446 -14.63 11.86 42.38
CA LYS A 446 -14.11 13.16 41.97
C LYS A 446 -13.45 13.09 40.61
N VAL A 447 -12.58 12.09 40.40
CA VAL A 447 -11.88 11.87 39.14
C VAL A 447 -12.87 11.61 37.99
N LEU A 448 -13.87 10.77 38.19
CA LEU A 448 -14.92 10.47 37.20
C LEU A 448 -15.81 11.68 36.88
N LYS A 449 -16.10 12.56 37.87
CA LYS A 449 -16.83 13.80 37.61
C LYS A 449 -16.03 14.79 36.77
N GLN A 450 -14.74 14.95 37.04
CA GLN A 450 -13.87 15.85 36.26
C GLN A 450 -13.74 15.44 34.80
N LYS A 451 -13.81 14.13 34.50
CA LYS A 451 -13.82 13.62 33.10
C LYS A 451 -15.11 13.99 32.35
N ARG A 452 -16.27 14.05 33.02
CA ARG A 452 -17.55 14.38 32.36
C ARG A 452 -17.69 15.86 32.02
N THR A 453 -16.81 16.70 32.55
CA THR A 453 -16.81 18.15 32.37
C THR A 453 -15.75 18.67 31.41
N ARG A 454 -14.92 17.81 30.91
CA ARG A 454 -13.98 18.04 29.79
C ARG A 454 -14.49 17.36 28.52
#